data_0910f2217cf7c307a248c9f868293fb9
#
_entry.id   0910f2217cf7c307a248c9f868293fb9
#
_cell.length_a   1.000
_cell.length_b   1.000
_cell.length_c   1.000
_cell.angle_alpha   90.00
_cell.angle_beta   90.00
_cell.angle_gamma   90.00
#
_symmetry.space_group_name_H-M   'P 1'
#
loop_
_entity.id
_entity.type
_entity.pdbx_description
1 polymer ?
#
loop_
_entity_poly.entity_id
_entity_poly.type
_entity_poly.pdbx_seq_one_letter_code
_entity_poly.pdbx_strand_id
1 'polypeptide(L)'
;MSNMKAVQLVRTRITYSESAFAELTLWQVPKPVAGSRHRFKYRLVYVVGGVCVIRYDNEGGKGDHRHVEGKESTYVFTTPEQLITDFQRDIARWNRENRNP
;
A
#
# COMPACT_ATOMS: atom_id res chain seq x y z
N MET A 1 30.67 10.80 -8.66
CA MET A 1 29.22 10.99 -8.83
C MET A 1 28.47 9.80 -8.27
N SER A 2 27.62 10.01 -7.34
CA SER A 2 26.86 8.90 -6.79
C SER A 2 25.69 8.57 -7.74
N ASN A 3 25.58 7.33 -8.13
CA ASN A 3 24.43 6.83 -8.85
C ASN A 3 23.35 6.48 -7.83
N MET A 4 22.55 7.48 -7.49
CA MET A 4 21.44 7.25 -6.59
C MET A 4 20.32 6.61 -7.40
N LYS A 5 20.11 5.34 -7.18
CA LYS A 5 19.06 4.58 -7.86
C LYS A 5 17.98 4.18 -6.87
N ALA A 6 16.77 4.01 -7.38
CA ALA A 6 15.70 3.39 -6.61
C ALA A 6 16.07 1.95 -6.30
N VAL A 7 15.79 1.53 -5.08
CA VAL A 7 16.03 0.16 -4.62
C VAL A 7 14.69 -0.46 -4.27
N GLN A 8 14.34 -1.56 -4.92
CA GLN A 8 13.10 -2.27 -4.62
C GLN A 8 13.28 -3.04 -3.32
N LEU A 9 12.49 -2.72 -2.31
CA LEU A 9 12.54 -3.36 -1.01
C LEU A 9 11.54 -4.49 -0.88
N VAL A 10 10.35 -4.33 -1.48
CA VAL A 10 9.30 -5.34 -1.43
C VAL A 10 8.62 -5.39 -2.79
N ARG A 11 8.42 -6.60 -3.29
CA ARG A 11 7.53 -6.88 -4.41
C ARG A 11 6.99 -8.28 -4.20
N THR A 12 5.73 -8.36 -3.77
CA THR A 12 5.17 -9.66 -3.44
C THR A 12 3.66 -9.67 -3.68
N ARG A 13 3.14 -10.86 -3.90
CA ARG A 13 1.71 -11.10 -4.00
C ARG A 13 1.33 -12.14 -2.96
N ILE A 14 0.31 -11.84 -2.18
CA ILE A 14 -0.20 -12.72 -1.14
C ILE A 14 -1.60 -13.14 -1.53
N THR A 15 -1.83 -14.44 -1.68
CA THR A 15 -3.14 -15.00 -2.00
C THR A 15 -3.87 -15.31 -0.70
N TYR A 16 -5.05 -14.75 -0.54
CA TYR A 16 -5.91 -14.97 0.63
C TYR A 16 -6.99 -16.01 0.34
N SER A 17 -7.49 -16.06 -0.89
CA SER A 17 -8.47 -17.04 -1.33
C SER A 17 -8.47 -17.09 -2.86
N GLU A 18 -9.35 -17.89 -3.46
CA GLU A 18 -9.49 -17.95 -4.93
C GLU A 18 -9.85 -16.60 -5.53
N SER A 19 -10.54 -15.74 -4.79
CA SER A 19 -11.00 -14.45 -5.29
C SER A 19 -10.32 -13.24 -4.63
N ALA A 20 -9.38 -13.45 -3.71
CA ALA A 20 -8.79 -12.35 -2.95
C ALA A 20 -7.27 -12.45 -2.89
N PHE A 21 -6.60 -11.35 -3.20
CA PHE A 21 -5.16 -11.26 -3.12
C PHE A 21 -4.70 -9.84 -2.79
N ALA A 22 -3.52 -9.74 -2.23
CA ALA A 22 -2.85 -8.47 -2.03
C ALA A 22 -1.58 -8.41 -2.89
N GLU A 23 -1.25 -7.23 -3.37
CA GLU A 23 0.02 -6.96 -4.02
C GLU A 23 0.69 -5.79 -3.33
N LEU A 24 1.97 -5.98 -2.97
CA LEU A 24 2.75 -4.99 -2.26
C LEU A 24 3.99 -4.65 -3.06
N THR A 25 4.17 -3.37 -3.35
CA THR A 25 5.37 -2.85 -4.00
C THR A 25 5.89 -1.69 -3.18
N LEU A 26 7.16 -1.73 -2.80
CA LEU A 26 7.80 -0.70 -1.99
C LEU A 26 9.22 -0.47 -2.50
N TRP A 27 9.53 0.78 -2.75
CA TRP A 27 10.84 1.22 -3.23
C TRP A 27 11.42 2.26 -2.28
N GLN A 28 12.71 2.18 -2.06
CA GLN A 28 13.47 3.30 -1.51
C GLN A 28 13.97 4.13 -2.68
N VAL A 29 13.66 5.42 -2.68
CA VAL A 29 13.98 6.31 -3.81
C VAL A 29 14.97 7.38 -3.36
N PRO A 30 15.79 7.91 -4.32
CA PRO A 30 16.82 8.89 -3.95
C PRO A 30 16.26 10.24 -3.54
N LYS A 31 15.03 10.56 -3.95
CA LYS A 31 14.36 11.81 -3.58
C LYS A 31 12.92 11.52 -3.21
N PRO A 32 12.32 12.25 -2.28
CA PRO A 32 10.91 12.07 -1.96
C PRO A 32 10.02 12.19 -3.19
N VAL A 33 9.01 11.33 -3.26
CA VAL A 33 7.94 11.45 -4.25
C VAL A 33 7.18 12.75 -3.97
N ALA A 34 6.72 13.43 -5.02
CA ALA A 34 6.00 14.68 -4.87
C ALA A 34 4.84 14.51 -3.87
N GLY A 35 4.77 15.42 -2.90
CA GLY A 35 3.76 15.41 -1.84
C GLY A 35 4.12 14.57 -0.62
N SER A 36 5.16 13.74 -0.68
CA SER A 36 5.64 12.95 0.46
C SER A 36 6.89 13.58 1.06
N ARG A 37 7.12 13.33 2.37
CA ARG A 37 8.27 13.88 3.10
C ARG A 37 9.36 12.84 3.38
N HIS A 38 9.16 11.61 2.87
CA HIS A 38 10.07 10.50 3.07
C HIS A 38 10.53 9.95 1.72
N ARG A 39 11.50 9.04 1.74
CA ARG A 39 12.12 8.49 0.53
C ARG A 39 11.64 7.09 0.21
N PHE A 40 10.36 6.83 0.40
CA PHE A 40 9.75 5.55 0.03
C PHE A 40 8.60 5.80 -0.93
N LYS A 41 8.58 5.01 -2.00
CA LYS A 41 7.52 5.01 -2.98
C LYS A 41 6.82 3.66 -2.89
N TYR A 42 5.51 3.67 -2.76
CA TYR A 42 4.81 2.41 -2.52
C TYR A 42 3.43 2.38 -3.14
N ARG A 43 3.00 1.17 -3.39
CA ARG A 43 1.63 0.87 -3.75
C ARG A 43 1.28 -0.50 -3.17
N LEU A 44 0.31 -0.53 -2.26
CA LEU A 44 -0.21 -1.74 -1.63
C LEU A 44 -1.69 -1.81 -1.97
N VAL A 45 -2.13 -2.92 -2.55
CA VAL A 45 -3.54 -3.10 -2.94
C VAL A 45 -4.07 -4.43 -2.44
N TYR A 46 -5.33 -4.45 -2.05
CA TYR A 46 -6.08 -5.66 -1.72
C TYR A 46 -7.27 -5.74 -2.66
N VAL A 47 -7.33 -6.83 -3.42
CA VAL A 47 -8.33 -7.02 -4.47
C VAL A 47 -9.20 -8.22 -4.10
N VAL A 48 -10.51 -8.03 -4.15
CA VAL A 48 -11.50 -9.09 -3.86
C VAL A 48 -12.51 -9.10 -5.00
N GLY A 49 -12.66 -10.27 -5.64
CA GLY A 49 -13.60 -10.41 -6.75
C GLY A 49 -13.31 -9.45 -7.90
N GLY A 50 -12.04 -9.15 -8.15
CA GLY A 50 -11.64 -8.22 -9.21
C GLY A 50 -11.75 -6.75 -8.84
N VAL A 51 -12.17 -6.42 -7.62
CA VAL A 51 -12.34 -5.03 -7.16
C VAL A 51 -11.28 -4.70 -6.13
N CYS A 52 -10.58 -3.57 -6.33
CA CYS A 52 -9.63 -3.07 -5.34
C CYS A 52 -10.41 -2.45 -4.18
N VAL A 53 -10.41 -3.11 -3.03
CA VAL A 53 -11.16 -2.67 -1.86
C VAL A 53 -10.31 -1.88 -0.86
N ILE A 54 -8.99 -2.07 -0.89
CA ILE A 54 -8.04 -1.32 -0.06
C ILE A 54 -6.84 -0.95 -0.91
N ARG A 55 -6.40 0.30 -0.81
CA ARG A 55 -5.18 0.74 -1.48
C ARG A 55 -4.45 1.77 -0.61
N TYR A 56 -3.14 1.58 -0.47
CA TYR A 56 -2.24 2.56 0.12
C TYR A 56 -1.23 2.93 -0.94
N ASP A 57 -1.07 4.19 -1.27
CA ASP A 57 -0.04 4.62 -2.20
C ASP A 57 0.36 6.07 -1.98
N ASN A 58 1.50 6.44 -2.58
CA ASN A 58 1.95 7.82 -2.65
C ASN A 58 2.46 8.18 -4.05
N GLU A 59 2.08 7.39 -5.06
CA GLU A 59 2.60 7.54 -6.41
C GLU A 59 1.95 8.69 -7.20
N GLY A 60 0.79 9.13 -6.79
CA GLY A 60 0.00 10.10 -7.55
C GLY A 60 0.39 11.56 -7.38
N GLY A 61 1.45 11.87 -6.63
CA GLY A 61 1.90 13.26 -6.44
C GLY A 61 1.11 14.07 -5.44
N LYS A 62 0.13 13.49 -4.78
CA LYS A 62 -0.73 14.12 -3.78
C LYS A 62 -0.31 13.81 -2.35
N GLY A 63 0.83 13.13 -2.18
CA GLY A 63 1.27 12.65 -0.89
C GLY A 63 0.76 11.24 -0.59
N ASP A 64 0.85 10.87 0.67
CA ASP A 64 0.50 9.53 1.13
C ASP A 64 -1.01 9.41 1.32
N HIS A 65 -1.61 8.39 0.72
CA HIS A 65 -3.06 8.17 0.76
C HIS A 65 -3.42 6.76 1.14
N ARG A 66 -4.62 6.64 1.66
CA ARG A 66 -5.26 5.38 1.99
C ARG A 66 -6.68 5.39 1.46
N HIS A 67 -7.05 4.36 0.70
CA HIS A 67 -8.42 4.14 0.24
C HIS A 67 -8.96 2.87 0.87
N VAL A 68 -10.13 2.96 1.47
CA VAL A 68 -10.85 1.79 1.99
C VAL A 68 -12.30 1.91 1.54
N GLU A 69 -12.76 0.99 0.71
CA GLU A 69 -14.12 0.96 0.20
C GLU A 69 -14.57 2.29 -0.40
N GLY A 70 -13.71 2.87 -1.23
CA GLY A 70 -14.01 4.12 -1.93
C GLY A 70 -13.83 5.37 -1.10
N LYS A 71 -13.46 5.27 0.16
CA LYS A 71 -13.17 6.42 1.02
C LYS A 71 -11.68 6.68 1.03
N GLU A 72 -11.30 7.86 0.54
CA GLU A 72 -9.91 8.30 0.53
C GLU A 72 -9.61 9.13 1.77
N SER A 73 -8.45 8.89 2.37
CA SER A 73 -7.95 9.69 3.48
C SER A 73 -6.45 9.85 3.37
N THR A 74 -5.93 10.88 4.01
CA THR A 74 -4.49 11.07 4.15
C THR A 74 -3.93 9.97 5.06
N TYR A 75 -2.81 9.40 4.66
CA TYR A 75 -2.10 8.43 5.48
C TYR A 75 -0.84 9.05 6.05
N VAL A 76 -0.61 8.90 7.35
CA VAL A 76 0.62 9.38 7.99
C VAL A 76 1.64 8.25 7.96
N PHE A 77 2.58 8.35 7.01
CA PHE A 77 3.66 7.38 6.88
C PHE A 77 4.69 7.60 7.99
N THR A 78 5.13 6.53 8.63
CA THR A 78 6.21 6.55 9.61
C THR A 78 7.37 5.68 9.19
N THR A 79 7.15 4.37 9.06
CA THR A 79 8.16 3.42 8.61
C THR A 79 7.55 2.43 7.62
N PRO A 80 8.37 1.78 6.78
CA PRO A 80 7.87 0.70 5.91
C PRO A 80 7.19 -0.42 6.69
N GLU A 81 7.73 -0.78 7.86
CA GLU A 81 7.16 -1.83 8.70
C GLU A 81 5.77 -1.46 9.18
N GLN A 82 5.60 -0.21 9.63
CA GLN A 82 4.30 0.26 10.10
C GLN A 82 3.29 0.35 8.95
N LEU A 83 3.73 0.76 7.77
CA LEU A 83 2.90 0.80 6.57
C LEU A 83 2.31 -0.58 6.28
N ILE A 84 3.15 -1.62 6.28
CA ILE A 84 2.70 -2.98 5.99
C ILE A 84 1.76 -3.48 7.10
N THR A 85 2.08 -3.18 8.35
CA THR A 85 1.23 -3.55 9.49
C THR A 85 -0.16 -2.90 9.40
N ASP A 86 -0.21 -1.62 9.07
CA ASP A 86 -1.48 -0.89 8.93
C ASP A 86 -2.33 -1.46 7.79
N PHE A 87 -1.67 -1.77 6.67
CA PHE A 87 -2.33 -2.37 5.51
C PHE A 87 -2.90 -3.75 5.86
N GLN A 88 -2.11 -4.60 6.51
CA GLN A 88 -2.55 -5.94 6.91
C GLN A 88 -3.70 -5.89 7.92
N ARG A 89 -3.68 -4.91 8.82
CA ARG A 89 -4.77 -4.70 9.79
C ARG A 89 -6.06 -4.32 9.09
N ASP A 90 -5.99 -3.48 8.06
CA ASP A 90 -7.17 -3.11 7.27
C ASP A 90 -7.72 -4.31 6.50
N ILE A 91 -6.85 -5.16 5.95
CA ILE A 91 -7.29 -6.40 5.30
C ILE A 91 -8.03 -7.29 6.29
N ALA A 92 -7.47 -7.50 7.47
CA ALA A 92 -8.09 -8.34 8.49
C ALA A 92 -9.47 -7.80 8.89
N ARG A 93 -9.58 -6.47 9.05
CA ARG A 93 -10.85 -5.83 9.37
C ARG A 93 -11.86 -6.02 8.24
N TRP A 94 -11.45 -5.75 7.01
CA TRP A 94 -12.32 -5.89 5.84
C TRP A 94 -12.83 -7.32 5.72
N ASN A 95 -11.96 -8.30 5.89
CA ASN A 95 -12.34 -9.72 5.81
C ASN A 95 -13.36 -10.09 6.88
N ARG A 96 -13.20 -9.58 8.10
CA ARG A 96 -14.17 -9.83 9.19
C ARG A 96 -15.53 -9.22 8.87
N GLU A 97 -15.54 -7.99 8.36
CA GLU A 97 -16.78 -7.24 8.11
C GLU A 97 -17.51 -7.74 6.87
N ASN A 98 -16.80 -8.36 5.92
CA ASN A 98 -17.36 -8.80 4.66
C ASN A 98 -17.38 -10.33 4.51
N ARG A 99 -17.19 -11.04 5.62
CA ARG A 99 -17.23 -12.50 5.61
C ARG A 99 -18.66 -12.94 5.33
N ASN A 100 -18.79 -13.87 4.39
CA ASN A 100 -20.06 -14.55 4.18
C ASN A 100 -20.22 -15.63 5.25
N PRO A 101 -21.30 -15.61 6.00
CA PRO A 101 -21.56 -16.66 6.98
C PRO A 101 -21.77 -18.02 6.32
#